data_ec4f21f5d78ea32ec7b5883278b7b8f1
#
_entry.id   ec4f21f5d78ea32ec7b5883278b7b8f1
#
_cell.length_a   1.000
_cell.length_b   1.000
_cell.length_c   1.000
_cell.angle_alpha   90.00
_cell.angle_beta   90.00
_cell.angle_gamma   90.00
#
_symmetry.space_group_name_H-M   'P 1'
#
loop_
_entity.id
_entity.type
_entity.pdbx_description
1 polymer ?
#
loop_
_entity_poly.entity_id
_entity_poly.type
_entity_poly.pdbx_seq_one_letter_code
_entity_poly.pdbx_strand_id
1 'polypeptide(L)'
;MAQKMKIVYVDMDNVLVNFQSGIDSITEEERESFKDDLDDVPVIFSKMKPVEGAIEAYQELTRHFEVYILSTAPWNNPSAWPDKLLWVKKYLGGLAYKRLILSHNKHLD
;
A
#
# COMPACT_ATOMS: atom_id res chain seq x y z
N MET A 1 -33.94 -6.68 2.03
CA MET A 1 -33.11 -5.81 1.25
C MET A 1 -31.84 -5.47 2.02
N ALA A 2 -30.70 -5.65 1.39
CA ALA A 2 -29.41 -5.39 2.07
C ALA A 2 -29.19 -3.89 2.27
N GLN A 3 -28.70 -3.52 3.43
CA GLN A 3 -28.27 -2.16 3.68
C GLN A 3 -26.98 -1.88 2.91
N LYS A 4 -26.90 -0.70 2.35
CA LYS A 4 -25.69 -0.26 1.67
C LYS A 4 -24.64 0.11 2.73
N MET A 5 -23.49 -0.54 2.66
CA MET A 5 -22.38 -0.25 3.56
C MET A 5 -21.76 1.11 3.24
N LYS A 6 -21.28 1.77 4.27
CA LYS A 6 -20.50 3.00 4.09
C LYS A 6 -19.15 2.69 3.50
N ILE A 7 -18.64 3.60 2.68
CA ILE A 7 -17.33 3.49 2.08
C ILE A 7 -16.30 4.12 3.01
N VAL A 8 -15.21 3.38 3.24
CA VAL A 8 -14.08 3.83 4.04
C VAL A 8 -12.82 3.73 3.21
N TYR A 9 -12.00 4.74 3.23
CA TYR A 9 -10.69 4.75 2.57
C TYR A 9 -9.60 4.55 3.59
N VAL A 10 -8.68 3.64 3.31
CA VAL A 10 -7.56 3.32 4.18
C VAL A 10 -6.28 3.62 3.43
N ASP A 11 -5.39 4.39 4.04
CA ASP A 11 -4.07 4.63 3.48
C ASP A 11 -3.26 3.34 3.48
N MET A 12 -2.41 3.19 2.47
CA MET A 12 -1.56 2.02 2.34
C MET A 12 -0.24 2.18 3.11
N ASP A 13 0.52 3.22 2.80
CA ASP A 13 1.86 3.40 3.37
C ASP A 13 1.81 3.76 4.85
N ASN A 14 2.56 3.03 5.65
CA ASN A 14 2.66 3.18 7.11
C ASN A 14 1.34 2.98 7.88
N VAL A 15 0.31 2.50 7.19
CA VAL A 15 -0.94 2.05 7.79
C VAL A 15 -1.09 0.55 7.60
N LEU A 16 -1.03 0.09 6.35
CA LEU A 16 -1.04 -1.34 6.02
C LEU A 16 0.37 -1.86 5.78
N VAL A 17 1.22 -1.05 5.17
CA VAL A 17 2.56 -1.40 4.72
C VAL A 17 3.60 -0.74 5.61
N ASN A 18 4.52 -1.52 6.14
CA ASN A 18 5.63 -1.02 6.92
C ASN A 18 6.75 -0.57 5.97
N PHE A 19 6.83 0.73 5.72
CA PHE A 19 7.81 1.30 4.81
C PHE A 19 9.25 1.04 5.28
N GLN A 20 9.47 1.08 6.59
CA GLN A 20 10.79 0.83 7.16
C GLN A 20 11.32 -0.56 6.79
N SER A 21 10.43 -1.56 6.70
CA SER A 21 10.85 -2.91 6.32
C SER A 21 11.43 -2.96 4.90
N GLY A 22 10.94 -2.11 4.01
CA GLY A 22 11.52 -1.96 2.67
C GLY A 22 12.88 -1.32 2.73
N ILE A 23 13.03 -0.26 3.53
CA ILE A 23 14.32 0.42 3.71
C ILE A 23 15.35 -0.55 4.28
N ASP A 24 14.96 -1.38 5.23
CA ASP A 24 15.86 -2.36 5.85
C ASP A 24 16.32 -3.46 4.87
N SER A 25 15.59 -3.61 3.77
CA SER A 25 15.85 -4.66 2.77
C SER A 25 16.72 -4.21 1.62
N ILE A 26 16.98 -2.90 1.49
CA ILE A 26 17.82 -2.39 0.40
C ILE A 26 19.28 -2.25 0.83
N THR A 27 20.16 -2.11 -0.14
CA THR A 27 21.61 -1.96 0.13
C THR A 27 21.92 -0.57 0.65
N GLU A 28 23.09 -0.43 1.27
CA GLU A 28 23.58 0.87 1.70
C GLU A 28 23.79 1.82 0.52
N GLU A 29 24.25 1.29 -0.62
CA GLU A 29 24.40 2.08 -1.85
C GLU A 29 23.08 2.66 -2.29
N GLU A 30 22.03 1.85 -2.28
CA GLU A 30 20.69 2.30 -2.65
C GLU A 30 20.17 3.36 -1.68
N ARG A 31 20.38 3.15 -0.37
CA ARG A 31 19.98 4.13 0.63
C ARG A 31 20.68 5.47 0.43
N GLU A 32 21.97 5.42 0.12
CA GLU A 32 22.74 6.65 -0.09
C GLU A 32 22.35 7.36 -1.39
N SER A 33 22.15 6.57 -2.47
CA SER A 33 21.78 7.13 -3.77
C SER A 33 20.41 7.78 -3.78
N PHE A 34 19.49 7.28 -2.97
CA PHE A 34 18.11 7.75 -2.93
C PHE A 34 17.73 8.36 -1.58
N LYS A 35 18.70 8.82 -0.81
CA LYS A 35 18.49 9.23 0.59
C LYS A 35 17.41 10.29 0.80
N ASP A 36 17.17 11.13 -0.20
CA ASP A 36 16.15 12.17 -0.10
C ASP A 36 14.79 11.69 -0.65
N ASP A 37 14.76 10.58 -1.38
CA ASP A 37 13.57 10.04 -2.03
C ASP A 37 13.63 8.51 -2.00
N LEU A 38 13.55 7.92 -0.81
CA LEU A 38 13.66 6.46 -0.66
C LEU A 38 12.56 5.69 -1.38
N ASP A 39 11.40 6.30 -1.56
CA ASP A 39 10.31 5.68 -2.30
C ASP A 39 10.58 5.56 -3.81
N ASP A 40 11.64 6.20 -4.30
CA ASP A 40 12.08 6.08 -5.69
C ASP A 40 13.00 4.88 -5.92
N VAL A 41 13.44 4.19 -4.86
CA VAL A 41 14.28 2.99 -5.02
C VAL A 41 13.50 1.93 -5.82
N PRO A 42 14.06 1.46 -6.95
CA PRO A 42 13.38 0.44 -7.75
C PRO A 42 13.00 -0.79 -6.94
N VAL A 43 11.79 -1.27 -7.15
CA VAL A 43 11.15 -2.44 -6.52
C VAL A 43 11.10 -2.42 -4.99
N ILE A 44 11.32 -1.26 -4.36
CA ILE A 44 11.30 -1.18 -2.89
C ILE A 44 9.95 -1.63 -2.31
N PHE A 45 8.84 -1.32 -2.99
CA PHE A 45 7.51 -1.69 -2.49
C PHE A 45 7.28 -3.21 -2.51
N SER A 46 7.99 -3.94 -3.36
CA SER A 46 7.91 -5.41 -3.38
C SER A 46 8.58 -6.04 -2.17
N LYS A 47 9.44 -5.30 -1.47
CA LYS A 47 10.23 -5.79 -0.33
C LYS A 47 9.58 -5.47 1.02
N MET A 48 8.48 -4.74 1.01
CA MET A 48 7.84 -4.29 2.24
C MET A 48 6.96 -5.36 2.86
N LYS A 49 6.92 -5.36 4.19
CA LYS A 49 6.08 -6.27 4.97
C LYS A 49 4.88 -5.50 5.53
N PRO A 50 3.79 -6.20 5.90
CA PRO A 50 2.67 -5.54 6.55
C PRO A 50 3.05 -4.97 7.91
N VAL A 51 2.37 -3.90 8.30
CA VAL A 51 2.39 -3.43 9.69
C VAL A 51 1.77 -4.51 10.55
N GLU A 52 2.33 -4.78 11.72
CA GLU A 52 1.81 -5.79 12.62
C GLU A 52 0.34 -5.51 12.96
N GLY A 53 -0.51 -6.53 12.80
CA GLY A 53 -1.94 -6.41 13.06
C GLY A 53 -2.75 -5.74 11.96
N ALA A 54 -2.11 -5.21 10.92
CA ALA A 54 -2.81 -4.47 9.88
C ALA A 54 -3.71 -5.35 9.02
N ILE A 55 -3.27 -6.56 8.71
CA ILE A 55 -4.07 -7.48 7.89
C ILE A 55 -5.35 -7.85 8.63
N GLU A 56 -5.24 -8.19 9.91
CA GLU A 56 -6.37 -8.55 10.74
C GLU A 56 -7.34 -7.38 10.90
N ALA A 57 -6.80 -6.17 11.08
CA ALA A 57 -7.63 -4.96 11.18
C ALA A 57 -8.36 -4.68 9.88
N TYR A 58 -7.69 -4.86 8.74
CA TYR A 58 -8.32 -4.69 7.44
C TYR A 58 -9.46 -5.69 7.25
N GLN A 59 -9.22 -6.95 7.59
CA GLN A 59 -10.25 -8.00 7.52
C GLN A 59 -11.46 -7.66 8.37
N GLU A 60 -11.24 -7.13 9.57
CA GLU A 60 -12.33 -6.73 10.45
C GLU A 60 -13.13 -5.56 9.87
N LEU A 61 -12.42 -4.56 9.31
CA LEU A 61 -13.11 -3.43 8.67
C LEU A 61 -14.02 -3.88 7.53
N THR A 62 -13.59 -4.85 6.73
CA THR A 62 -14.38 -5.31 5.58
C THR A 62 -15.69 -5.98 5.98
N ARG A 63 -15.83 -6.39 7.24
CA ARG A 63 -17.09 -6.95 7.74
C ARG A 63 -18.16 -5.87 7.94
N HIS A 64 -17.75 -4.62 8.12
CA HIS A 64 -18.65 -3.53 8.49
C HIS A 64 -18.75 -2.43 7.44
N PHE A 65 -17.76 -2.34 6.56
CA PHE A 65 -17.64 -1.25 5.59
C PHE A 65 -17.21 -1.77 4.24
N GLU A 66 -17.48 -0.98 3.19
CA GLU A 66 -16.82 -1.15 1.90
C GLU A 66 -15.48 -0.42 2.01
N VAL A 67 -14.39 -1.17 2.07
CA VAL A 67 -13.06 -0.61 2.31
C VAL A 67 -12.27 -0.53 1.01
N TYR A 68 -11.87 0.68 0.66
CA TYR A 68 -10.96 0.93 -0.45
C TYR A 68 -9.61 1.34 0.08
N ILE A 69 -8.56 0.90 -0.59
CA ILE A 69 -7.19 1.25 -0.24
C ILE A 69 -6.78 2.40 -1.15
N LEU A 70 -6.36 3.50 -0.56
CA LEU A 70 -5.96 4.69 -1.28
C LEU A 70 -4.46 4.91 -1.07
N SER A 71 -3.72 4.98 -2.17
CA SER A 71 -2.27 5.14 -2.10
C SER A 71 -1.78 6.05 -3.21
N THR A 72 -0.69 6.75 -2.94
CA THR A 72 0.02 7.48 -3.99
C THR A 72 1.16 6.63 -4.50
N ALA A 73 1.45 6.75 -5.79
CA ALA A 73 2.60 6.09 -6.40
C ALA A 73 3.59 7.17 -6.83
N PRO A 74 4.87 7.05 -6.45
CA PRO A 74 5.87 8.04 -6.82
C PRO A 74 6.10 8.08 -8.34
N TRP A 75 6.17 9.29 -8.87
CA TRP A 75 6.33 9.49 -10.32
C TRP A 75 7.60 8.85 -10.85
N ASN A 76 8.70 8.96 -10.08
CA ASN A 76 10.01 8.49 -10.51
C ASN A 76 10.29 7.03 -10.22
N ASN A 77 9.30 6.28 -9.73
CA ASN A 77 9.45 4.84 -9.50
C ASN A 77 8.35 4.06 -10.21
N PRO A 78 8.55 3.75 -11.51
CA PRO A 78 7.54 3.02 -12.26
C PRO A 78 7.16 1.68 -11.66
N SER A 79 8.09 1.00 -10.98
CA SER A 79 7.81 -0.29 -10.37
C SER A 79 6.80 -0.20 -9.22
N ALA A 80 6.61 0.98 -8.63
CA ALA A 80 5.68 1.15 -7.52
C ALA A 80 4.24 0.79 -7.88
N TRP A 81 3.83 1.05 -9.12
CA TRP A 81 2.46 0.77 -9.56
C TRP A 81 2.12 -0.72 -9.52
N PRO A 82 2.82 -1.59 -10.26
CA PRO A 82 2.54 -3.02 -10.18
C PRO A 82 2.91 -3.62 -8.82
N ASP A 83 3.96 -3.13 -8.17
CA ASP A 83 4.40 -3.69 -6.91
C ASP A 83 3.37 -3.46 -5.80
N LYS A 84 2.73 -2.30 -5.78
CA LYS A 84 1.65 -2.04 -4.81
C LYS A 84 0.45 -2.94 -5.06
N LEU A 85 0.08 -3.14 -6.32
CA LEU A 85 -1.01 -4.04 -6.67
C LEU A 85 -0.70 -5.47 -6.25
N LEU A 86 0.51 -5.95 -6.54
CA LEU A 86 0.93 -7.30 -6.18
C LEU A 86 0.97 -7.49 -4.67
N TRP A 87 1.41 -6.47 -3.95
CA TRP A 87 1.42 -6.48 -2.48
C TRP A 87 0.00 -6.67 -1.92
N VAL A 88 -0.95 -5.90 -2.43
CA VAL A 88 -2.35 -6.00 -2.01
C VAL A 88 -2.91 -7.40 -2.29
N LYS A 89 -2.63 -7.94 -3.47
CA LYS A 89 -3.08 -9.30 -3.82
C LYS A 89 -2.47 -10.34 -2.90
N LYS A 90 -1.20 -10.19 -2.57
CA LYS A 90 -0.47 -11.15 -1.74
C LYS A 90 -0.99 -11.18 -0.29
N TYR A 91 -1.16 -10.01 0.30
CA TYR A 91 -1.44 -9.90 1.74
C TYR A 91 -2.92 -9.75 2.09
N LEU A 92 -3.70 -9.12 1.23
CA LEU A 92 -5.11 -8.85 1.52
C LEU A 92 -6.06 -9.75 0.72
N GLY A 93 -5.60 -10.29 -0.40
CA GLY A 93 -6.35 -11.28 -1.16
C GLY A 93 -7.67 -10.80 -1.72
N GLY A 94 -8.67 -11.68 -1.74
CA GLY A 94 -9.95 -11.42 -2.37
C GLY A 94 -10.76 -10.31 -1.73
N LEU A 95 -10.53 -9.99 -0.46
CA LEU A 95 -11.24 -8.91 0.21
C LEU A 95 -10.90 -7.54 -0.39
N ALA A 96 -9.75 -7.44 -1.05
CA ALA A 96 -9.30 -6.21 -1.68
C ALA A 96 -9.52 -6.19 -3.20
N TYR A 97 -10.27 -7.13 -3.73
CA TYR A 97 -10.51 -7.24 -5.17
C TYR A 97 -11.12 -5.95 -5.71
N LYS A 98 -10.41 -5.33 -6.67
CA LYS A 98 -10.82 -4.07 -7.30
C LYS A 98 -11.01 -2.92 -6.30
N ARG A 99 -10.31 -2.97 -5.17
CA ARG A 99 -10.45 -1.99 -4.09
C ARG A 99 -9.21 -1.13 -3.88
N LEU A 100 -8.24 -1.18 -4.79
CA LEU A 100 -7.02 -0.38 -4.72
C LEU A 100 -7.11 0.81 -5.67
N ILE A 101 -6.92 2.00 -5.12
CA ILE A 101 -6.87 3.24 -5.90
C ILE A 101 -5.45 3.79 -5.80
N LEU A 102 -4.79 3.88 -6.95
CA LEU A 102 -3.45 4.46 -7.04
C LEU A 102 -3.49 5.75 -7.83
N SER A 103 -2.81 6.77 -7.33
CA SER A 103 -2.79 8.08 -7.95
C SER A 103 -1.49 8.78 -7.57
N HIS A 104 -1.07 9.78 -8.35
CA HIS A 104 0.03 10.66 -7.95
C HIS A 104 -0.44 11.70 -6.94
N ASN A 105 -1.74 11.97 -6.92
CA ASN A 105 -2.33 13.06 -6.15
C ASN A 105 -3.59 12.57 -5.46
N LYS A 106 -3.43 11.81 -4.38
CA LYS A 106 -4.59 11.21 -3.71
C LYS A 106 -5.56 12.26 -3.16
N HIS A 107 -5.12 13.52 -3.05
CA HIS A 107 -6.01 14.60 -2.64
C HIS A 107 -7.10 14.90 -3.67
N LEU A 108 -6.92 14.44 -4.91
CA LEU A 108 -7.89 14.63 -5.98
C LEU A 108 -8.89 13.48 -6.06
N ASP A 109 -8.63 12.41 -5.35
CA ASP A 109 -9.49 11.21 -5.33
C ASP A 109 -10.57 11.27 -4.20
#